data_01b2a4cf59cacedd543f250bb4dad614
#
_entry.id   01b2a4cf59cacedd543f250bb4dad614
#
_cell.length_a   1.000
_cell.length_b   1.000
_cell.length_c   1.000
_cell.angle_alpha   90.00
_cell.angle_beta   90.00
_cell.angle_gamma   90.00
#
_symmetry.space_group_name_H-M   'P 1'
#
loop_
_entity.id
_entity.type
_entity.pdbx_description
1 polymer ?
#
loop_
_entity_poly.entity_id
_entity_poly.type
_entity_poly.pdbx_seq_one_letter_code
_entity_poly.pdbx_strand_id
1 'polypeptide(L)'
;MKKRLTLIQMDVHVNDVEYNYNRVQELLTQSLTENPDIIVLPETWNTGFHPSDDLITIADRNGERTKSLLTAFAKEHKVNIVGGSVAVAKDDLVFNTSYAYNREGKLVGEYSKMHGFSPAKEDKYFAGGTHTTHFELDGIPCSTVICYDIRFPELVRMAALPGTELLFVPAQWPTMRLRHWQVLNE
;
A
#
# COMPACT_ATOMS: atom_id res chain seq x y z
N MET A 1 -5.82 24.10 1.37
CA MET A 1 -6.20 23.69 2.77
C MET A 1 -5.08 22.78 3.30
N LYS A 2 -4.66 22.88 4.58
CA LYS A 2 -3.66 21.97 5.15
C LYS A 2 -4.32 20.62 5.48
N LYS A 3 -3.70 19.51 5.10
CA LYS A 3 -4.13 18.16 5.44
C LYS A 3 -3.11 17.49 6.37
N ARG A 4 -3.61 16.70 7.32
CA ARG A 4 -2.78 15.92 8.23
C ARG A 4 -2.71 14.47 7.74
N LEU A 5 -1.51 14.04 7.41
CA LEU A 5 -1.21 12.67 7.03
C LEU A 5 -0.53 11.96 8.20
N THR A 6 -1.04 10.80 8.56
CA THR A 6 -0.39 9.91 9.53
C THR A 6 0.19 8.71 8.79
N LEU A 7 1.51 8.60 8.81
CA LEU A 7 2.23 7.49 8.21
C LEU A 7 2.49 6.43 9.28
N ILE A 8 1.92 5.25 9.11
CA ILE A 8 2.12 4.13 10.03
C ILE A 8 3.39 3.40 9.63
N GLN A 9 4.35 3.37 10.54
CA GLN A 9 5.49 2.46 10.49
C GLN A 9 5.30 1.35 11.51
N MET A 10 5.49 0.12 11.08
CA MET A 10 5.35 -1.04 11.95
C MET A 10 6.48 -2.04 11.73
N ASP A 11 6.77 -2.80 12.76
CA ASP A 11 7.57 -4.01 12.64
C ASP A 11 6.68 -5.11 12.07
N VAL A 12 6.94 -5.46 10.81
CA VAL A 12 6.16 -6.47 10.10
C VAL A 12 6.78 -7.84 10.33
N HIS A 13 6.04 -8.75 10.93
CA HIS A 13 6.48 -10.12 11.14
C HIS A 13 6.28 -10.93 9.86
N VAL A 14 7.39 -11.44 9.32
CA VAL A 14 7.36 -12.27 8.12
C VAL A 14 6.58 -13.56 8.41
N ASN A 15 5.62 -13.90 7.55
CA ASN A 15 4.73 -15.05 7.65
C ASN A 15 3.79 -15.10 8.86
N ASP A 16 3.78 -14.09 9.73
CA ASP A 16 2.83 -14.01 10.84
C ASP A 16 1.65 -13.11 10.49
N VAL A 17 0.78 -13.62 9.63
CA VAL A 17 -0.37 -12.89 9.09
C VAL A 17 -1.30 -12.40 10.21
N GLU A 18 -1.58 -13.23 11.21
CA GLU A 18 -2.48 -12.88 12.31
C GLU A 18 -1.91 -11.75 13.18
N TYR A 19 -0.63 -11.84 13.54
CA TYR A 19 0.06 -10.76 14.24
C TYR A 19 -0.03 -9.45 13.46
N ASN A 20 0.29 -9.49 12.17
CA ASN A 20 0.33 -8.30 11.34
C ASN A 20 -1.03 -7.62 11.21
N TYR A 21 -2.12 -8.37 11.00
CA TYR A 21 -3.47 -7.81 10.97
C TYR A 21 -3.89 -7.20 12.30
N ASN A 22 -3.61 -7.88 13.42
CA ASN A 22 -3.90 -7.36 14.75
C ASN A 22 -3.12 -6.08 15.01
N ARG A 23 -1.83 -6.07 14.65
CA ARG A 23 -0.96 -4.90 14.82
C ARG A 23 -1.41 -3.70 13.99
N VAL A 24 -1.85 -3.92 12.75
CA VAL A 24 -2.43 -2.85 11.92
C VAL A 24 -3.69 -2.27 12.57
N GLN A 25 -4.59 -3.09 13.10
CA GLN A 25 -5.81 -2.59 13.77
C GLN A 25 -5.48 -1.73 15.00
N GLU A 26 -4.51 -2.15 15.81
CA GLU A 26 -4.02 -1.37 16.96
C GLU A 26 -3.45 -0.01 16.51
N LEU A 27 -2.58 -0.02 15.50
CA LEU A 27 -1.93 1.20 15.01
C LEU A 27 -2.91 2.14 14.30
N LEU A 28 -3.87 1.61 13.55
CA LEU A 28 -4.96 2.40 12.98
C LEU A 28 -5.75 3.11 14.10
N THR A 29 -6.11 2.39 15.16
CA THR A 29 -6.83 2.97 16.30
C THR A 29 -5.98 4.02 17.01
N GLN A 30 -4.70 3.74 17.27
CA GLN A 30 -3.77 4.68 17.89
C GLN A 30 -3.60 5.95 17.04
N SER A 31 -3.56 5.82 15.73
CA SER A 31 -3.36 6.97 14.82
C SER A 31 -4.46 8.01 14.91
N LEU A 32 -5.66 7.63 15.34
CA LEU A 32 -6.81 8.55 15.48
C LEU A 32 -6.56 9.67 16.52
N THR A 33 -5.67 9.45 17.49
CA THR A 33 -5.31 10.49 18.49
C THR A 33 -4.71 11.74 17.85
N GLU A 34 -4.14 11.60 16.65
CA GLU A 34 -3.56 12.69 15.87
C GLU A 34 -4.58 13.42 14.98
N ASN A 35 -5.86 12.99 14.97
CA ASN A 35 -6.91 13.51 14.10
C ASN A 35 -6.48 13.59 12.62
N PRO A 36 -6.10 12.44 11.99
CA PRO A 36 -5.62 12.42 10.63
C PRO A 36 -6.73 12.69 9.61
N ASP A 37 -6.38 13.35 8.51
CA ASP A 37 -7.22 13.39 7.30
C ASP A 37 -7.02 12.15 6.45
N ILE A 38 -5.76 11.63 6.41
CA ILE A 38 -5.39 10.46 5.63
C ILE A 38 -4.41 9.62 6.48
N ILE A 39 -4.69 8.33 6.58
CA ILE A 39 -3.75 7.34 7.17
C ILE A 39 -3.12 6.54 6.04
N VAL A 40 -1.79 6.32 6.13
CA VAL A 40 -1.04 5.55 5.13
C VAL A 40 -0.34 4.37 5.82
N LEU A 41 -0.57 3.16 5.32
CA LEU A 41 0.07 1.92 5.78
C LEU A 41 1.32 1.59 4.94
N PRO A 42 2.23 0.72 5.43
CA PRO A 42 3.43 0.32 4.70
C PRO A 42 3.16 -0.71 3.59
N GLU A 43 4.22 -1.13 2.87
CA GLU A 43 4.17 -2.17 1.83
C GLU A 43 4.08 -3.57 2.45
N THR A 44 3.37 -4.49 1.78
CA THR A 44 3.22 -5.93 2.10
C THR A 44 3.05 -6.23 3.60
N TRP A 45 2.32 -5.36 4.29
CA TRP A 45 2.20 -5.43 5.74
C TRP A 45 1.50 -6.69 6.25
N ASN A 46 0.71 -7.39 5.42
CA ASN A 46 0.01 -8.60 5.84
C ASN A 46 0.92 -9.82 5.98
N THR A 47 1.88 -10.00 5.07
CA THR A 47 2.77 -11.18 5.03
C THR A 47 4.22 -10.86 5.38
N GLY A 48 4.57 -9.57 5.41
CA GLY A 48 5.94 -9.12 5.25
C GLY A 48 6.42 -9.28 3.80
N PHE A 49 7.58 -8.72 3.49
CA PHE A 49 8.20 -8.90 2.19
C PHE A 49 8.82 -10.31 2.12
N HIS A 50 8.02 -11.27 1.67
CA HIS A 50 8.35 -12.70 1.69
C HIS A 50 8.10 -13.35 0.32
N PRO A 51 8.96 -13.09 -0.69
CA PRO A 51 8.86 -13.77 -1.97
C PRO A 51 9.32 -15.24 -1.83
N SER A 52 8.38 -16.17 -1.78
CA SER A 52 8.62 -17.60 -1.55
C SER A 52 7.50 -18.46 -2.15
N ASP A 53 7.75 -19.75 -2.29
CA ASP A 53 6.83 -20.71 -2.93
C ASP A 53 5.51 -20.88 -2.14
N ASP A 54 5.50 -20.61 -0.84
CA ASP A 54 4.33 -20.71 0.03
C ASP A 54 3.52 -19.40 0.11
N LEU A 55 3.99 -18.32 -0.52
CA LEU A 55 3.34 -17.01 -0.46
C LEU A 55 1.86 -17.05 -0.83
N ILE A 56 1.48 -17.84 -1.83
CA ILE A 56 0.09 -17.95 -2.28
C ILE A 56 -0.85 -18.52 -1.20
N THR A 57 -0.31 -19.31 -0.29
CA THR A 57 -1.10 -19.94 0.79
C THR A 57 -1.41 -18.99 1.93
N ILE A 58 -0.58 -17.95 2.12
CA ILE A 58 -0.72 -16.96 3.19
C ILE A 58 -1.22 -15.60 2.69
N ALA A 59 -1.24 -15.37 1.38
CA ALA A 59 -1.75 -14.16 0.77
C ALA A 59 -3.26 -14.01 1.01
N ASP A 60 -3.72 -12.76 1.08
CA ASP A 60 -5.13 -12.42 1.26
C ASP A 60 -5.92 -12.78 0.00
N ARG A 61 -6.83 -13.77 0.10
CA ARG A 61 -7.62 -14.22 -1.05
C ARG A 61 -8.52 -13.09 -1.54
N ASN A 62 -8.34 -12.68 -2.81
CA ASN A 62 -9.04 -11.55 -3.45
C ASN A 62 -8.94 -10.22 -2.67
N GLY A 63 -8.05 -10.12 -1.68
CA GLY A 63 -7.96 -8.96 -0.78
C GLY A 63 -9.17 -8.79 0.14
N GLU A 64 -9.95 -9.84 0.37
CA GLU A 64 -11.22 -9.75 1.07
C GLU A 64 -11.07 -9.31 2.54
N ARG A 65 -10.11 -9.89 3.24
CA ARG A 65 -9.84 -9.53 4.64
C ARG A 65 -9.40 -8.07 4.77
N THR A 66 -8.45 -7.65 3.93
CA THR A 66 -7.94 -6.27 3.90
C THR A 66 -9.04 -5.29 3.53
N LYS A 67 -9.82 -5.59 2.47
CA LYS A 67 -10.93 -4.73 2.03
C LYS A 67 -11.98 -4.58 3.13
N SER A 68 -12.34 -5.67 3.79
CA SER A 68 -13.31 -5.64 4.90
C SER A 68 -12.82 -4.75 6.06
N LEU A 69 -11.58 -4.96 6.50
CA LEU A 69 -10.96 -4.19 7.57
C LEU A 69 -10.93 -2.68 7.25
N LEU A 70 -10.36 -2.32 6.11
CA LEU A 70 -10.14 -0.91 5.76
C LEU A 70 -11.44 -0.18 5.43
N THR A 71 -12.41 -0.85 4.78
CA THR A 71 -13.75 -0.31 4.56
C THR A 71 -14.44 0.04 5.87
N ALA A 72 -14.45 -0.92 6.81
CA ALA A 72 -15.12 -0.73 8.10
C ALA A 72 -14.47 0.42 8.88
N PHE A 73 -13.14 0.43 8.99
CA PHE A 73 -12.40 1.44 9.73
C PHE A 73 -12.57 2.83 9.13
N ALA A 74 -12.40 2.99 7.81
CA ALA A 74 -12.55 4.29 7.14
C ALA A 74 -13.95 4.86 7.34
N LYS A 75 -14.98 4.02 7.20
CA LYS A 75 -16.39 4.42 7.38
C LYS A 75 -16.72 4.80 8.82
N GLU A 76 -16.31 4.00 9.79
CA GLU A 76 -16.57 4.21 11.22
C GLU A 76 -15.94 5.52 11.72
N HIS A 77 -14.67 5.73 11.39
CA HIS A 77 -13.88 6.84 11.90
C HIS A 77 -13.84 8.07 10.97
N LYS A 78 -14.55 8.02 9.83
CA LYS A 78 -14.62 9.13 8.86
C LYS A 78 -13.24 9.63 8.42
N VAL A 79 -12.31 8.71 8.16
CA VAL A 79 -10.93 8.99 7.76
C VAL A 79 -10.60 8.35 6.41
N ASN A 80 -9.82 9.05 5.59
CA ASN A 80 -9.32 8.44 4.36
C ASN A 80 -8.16 7.48 4.67
N ILE A 81 -8.04 6.38 3.92
CA ILE A 81 -6.96 5.41 4.12
C ILE A 81 -6.33 5.07 2.77
N VAL A 82 -5.01 5.21 2.70
CA VAL A 82 -4.18 4.53 1.70
C VAL A 82 -3.60 3.30 2.39
N GLY A 83 -4.11 2.14 2.04
CA GLY A 83 -3.94 0.88 2.76
C GLY A 83 -2.54 0.25 2.62
N GLY A 84 -1.53 1.04 2.27
CA GLY A 84 -0.20 0.51 2.00
C GLY A 84 -0.25 -0.48 0.84
N SER A 85 0.31 -1.66 1.02
CA SER A 85 0.01 -2.78 0.15
C SER A 85 -0.02 -4.11 0.89
N VAL A 86 -0.63 -5.10 0.27
CA VAL A 86 -0.76 -6.46 0.78
C VAL A 86 -0.49 -7.48 -0.33
N ALA A 87 0.00 -8.66 0.05
CA ALA A 87 0.03 -9.81 -0.84
C ALA A 87 -1.40 -10.32 -1.04
N VAL A 88 -1.87 -10.31 -2.28
CA VAL A 88 -3.23 -10.70 -2.68
C VAL A 88 -3.17 -11.89 -3.61
N ALA A 89 -3.77 -13.01 -3.23
CA ALA A 89 -3.96 -14.15 -4.11
C ALA A 89 -5.21 -13.97 -4.97
N LYS A 90 -5.05 -14.02 -6.29
CA LYS A 90 -6.12 -13.98 -7.29
C LYS A 90 -5.88 -15.12 -8.26
N ASP A 91 -6.81 -16.06 -8.36
CA ASP A 91 -6.61 -17.30 -9.09
C ASP A 91 -5.32 -18.01 -8.64
N ASP A 92 -4.42 -18.32 -9.54
CA ASP A 92 -3.13 -18.97 -9.25
C ASP A 92 -1.96 -17.97 -9.15
N LEU A 93 -2.23 -16.66 -9.05
CA LEU A 93 -1.23 -15.60 -9.00
C LEU A 93 -1.30 -14.83 -7.68
N VAL A 94 -0.18 -14.26 -7.28
CA VAL A 94 -0.11 -13.32 -6.16
C VAL A 94 0.30 -11.95 -6.67
N PHE A 95 -0.37 -10.90 -6.19
CA PHE A 95 -0.09 -9.51 -6.52
C PHE A 95 0.27 -8.72 -5.26
N ASN A 96 1.19 -7.78 -5.38
CA ASN A 96 1.47 -6.76 -4.36
C ASN A 96 0.51 -5.58 -4.61
N THR A 97 -0.60 -5.52 -3.85
CA THR A 97 -1.74 -4.65 -4.18
C THR A 97 -2.04 -3.63 -3.08
N SER A 98 -2.20 -2.38 -3.48
CA SER A 98 -2.62 -1.24 -2.67
C SER A 98 -4.11 -0.94 -2.89
N TYR A 99 -4.80 -0.58 -1.82
CA TYR A 99 -6.20 -0.13 -1.81
C TYR A 99 -6.32 1.23 -1.18
N ALA A 100 -7.08 2.15 -1.78
CA ALA A 100 -7.39 3.46 -1.21
C ALA A 100 -8.89 3.59 -0.92
N TYR A 101 -9.22 4.10 0.27
CA TYR A 101 -10.58 4.28 0.75
C TYR A 101 -10.83 5.73 1.14
N ASN A 102 -12.00 6.24 0.76
CA ASN A 102 -12.45 7.55 1.23
C ASN A 102 -13.14 7.44 2.61
N ARG A 103 -13.51 8.59 3.19
CA ARG A 103 -14.15 8.70 4.52
C ARG A 103 -15.49 7.96 4.65
N GLU A 104 -16.14 7.64 3.54
CA GLU A 104 -17.38 6.87 3.50
C GLU A 104 -17.14 5.36 3.48
N GLY A 105 -15.86 4.94 3.48
CA GLY A 105 -15.46 3.54 3.35
C GLY A 105 -15.60 3.00 1.93
N LYS A 106 -15.72 3.89 0.92
CA LYS A 106 -15.76 3.49 -0.48
C LYS A 106 -14.34 3.24 -0.98
N LEU A 107 -14.11 2.10 -1.64
CA LEU A 107 -12.89 1.84 -2.39
C LEU A 107 -12.83 2.83 -3.57
N VAL A 108 -11.84 3.70 -3.59
CA VAL A 108 -11.64 4.72 -4.62
C VAL A 108 -10.40 4.48 -5.49
N GLY A 109 -9.48 3.61 -5.04
CA GLY A 109 -8.28 3.25 -5.79
C GLY A 109 -7.84 1.82 -5.48
N GLU A 110 -7.44 1.10 -6.53
CA GLU A 110 -6.78 -0.21 -6.47
C GLU A 110 -5.59 -0.19 -7.42
N TYR A 111 -4.42 -0.58 -6.94
CA TYR A 111 -3.19 -0.61 -7.71
C TYR A 111 -2.37 -1.84 -7.37
N SER A 112 -1.96 -2.60 -8.35
CA SER A 112 -0.98 -3.68 -8.18
C SER A 112 0.37 -3.24 -8.72
N LYS A 113 1.42 -3.46 -7.94
CA LYS A 113 2.81 -3.12 -8.27
C LYS A 113 3.19 -3.65 -9.65
N MET A 114 3.73 -2.77 -10.50
CA MET A 114 4.08 -3.13 -11.88
C MET A 114 5.50 -3.68 -11.97
N HIS A 115 6.42 -3.21 -11.12
CA HIS A 115 7.83 -3.57 -11.18
C HIS A 115 8.28 -4.28 -9.90
N GLY A 116 8.39 -5.61 -9.96
CA GLY A 116 8.93 -6.42 -8.86
C GLY A 116 10.40 -6.13 -8.61
N PHE A 117 10.81 -6.17 -7.33
CA PHE A 117 12.20 -6.01 -6.92
C PHE A 117 13.00 -7.29 -7.23
N SER A 118 13.52 -7.39 -8.45
CA SER A 118 14.24 -8.56 -8.96
C SER A 118 15.46 -8.98 -8.12
N PRO A 119 16.22 -8.06 -7.46
CA PRO A 119 17.30 -8.49 -6.57
C PRO A 119 16.85 -9.36 -5.39
N ALA A 120 15.58 -9.29 -5.00
CA ALA A 120 14.98 -10.17 -4.00
C ALA A 120 14.02 -11.19 -4.62
N LYS A 121 14.06 -11.39 -5.93
CA LYS A 121 13.23 -12.36 -6.68
C LYS A 121 11.72 -12.09 -6.58
N GLU A 122 11.30 -10.86 -6.27
CA GLU A 122 9.88 -10.49 -6.19
C GLU A 122 9.14 -10.79 -7.50
N ASP A 123 9.77 -10.54 -8.63
CA ASP A 123 9.29 -10.80 -9.98
C ASP A 123 9.03 -12.28 -10.32
N LYS A 124 9.48 -13.21 -9.47
CA LYS A 124 9.20 -14.65 -9.61
C LYS A 124 7.94 -15.09 -8.88
N TYR A 125 7.58 -14.38 -7.82
CA TYR A 125 6.51 -14.77 -6.90
C TYR A 125 5.30 -13.85 -6.96
N PHE A 126 5.50 -12.60 -7.40
CA PHE A 126 4.42 -11.64 -7.60
C PHE A 126 4.23 -11.36 -9.09
N ALA A 127 3.01 -11.45 -9.53
CA ALA A 127 2.62 -11.00 -10.86
C ALA A 127 2.59 -9.47 -10.92
N GLY A 128 3.04 -8.90 -12.03
CA GLY A 128 3.01 -7.46 -12.26
C GLY A 128 1.61 -6.93 -12.55
N GLY A 129 1.30 -5.74 -12.02
CA GLY A 129 0.13 -4.98 -12.42
C GLY A 129 0.23 -4.44 -13.86
N THR A 130 -0.88 -4.01 -14.42
CA THR A 130 -0.98 -3.59 -15.84
C THR A 130 -1.47 -2.17 -16.06
N HIS A 131 -1.83 -1.45 -14.99
CA HIS A 131 -2.41 -0.10 -15.10
C HIS A 131 -2.01 0.78 -13.92
N THR A 132 -1.95 2.08 -14.15
CA THR A 132 -1.85 3.11 -13.09
C THR A 132 -3.21 3.32 -12.46
N THR A 133 -3.24 3.83 -11.23
CA THR A 133 -4.49 4.20 -10.56
C THR A 133 -4.50 5.68 -10.22
N HIS A 134 -5.67 6.29 -10.39
CA HIS A 134 -5.95 7.68 -10.03
C HIS A 134 -7.24 7.70 -9.22
N PHE A 135 -7.23 8.43 -8.13
CA PHE A 135 -8.37 8.54 -7.22
C PHE A 135 -8.37 9.91 -6.54
N GLU A 136 -9.42 10.19 -5.79
CA GLU A 136 -9.58 11.45 -5.08
C GLU A 136 -9.82 11.20 -3.60
N LEU A 137 -9.14 11.95 -2.74
CA LEU A 137 -9.36 11.98 -1.31
C LEU A 137 -9.64 13.42 -0.87
N ASP A 138 -10.86 13.69 -0.38
CA ASP A 138 -11.31 15.02 0.04
C ASP A 138 -11.12 16.11 -1.03
N GLY A 139 -11.36 15.79 -2.29
CA GLY A 139 -11.19 16.71 -3.42
C GLY A 139 -9.75 16.88 -3.91
N ILE A 140 -8.80 16.11 -3.38
CA ILE A 140 -7.39 16.14 -3.80
C ILE A 140 -7.11 14.99 -4.76
N PRO A 141 -6.65 15.27 -6.00
CA PRO A 141 -6.24 14.24 -6.94
C PRO A 141 -5.02 13.47 -6.43
N CYS A 142 -5.15 12.17 -6.35
CA CYS A 142 -4.16 11.26 -5.78
C CYS A 142 -3.79 10.15 -6.75
N SER A 143 -2.60 9.59 -6.56
CA SER A 143 -2.15 8.34 -7.20
C SER A 143 -1.28 7.54 -6.24
N THR A 144 -1.04 6.27 -6.54
CA THR A 144 -0.09 5.45 -5.79
C THR A 144 0.77 4.61 -6.72
N VAL A 145 2.03 4.45 -6.33
CA VAL A 145 2.97 3.46 -6.85
C VAL A 145 3.58 2.75 -5.66
N ILE A 146 4.18 1.56 -5.84
CA ILE A 146 4.66 0.76 -4.70
C ILE A 146 6.18 0.60 -4.77
N CYS A 147 6.88 1.12 -3.76
CA CYS A 147 8.28 0.85 -3.44
C CYS A 147 9.22 0.95 -4.68
N TYR A 148 9.61 -0.19 -5.26
CA TYR A 148 10.56 -0.28 -6.38
C TYR A 148 10.07 0.43 -7.65
N ASP A 149 8.75 0.60 -7.83
CA ASP A 149 8.16 1.35 -8.94
C ASP A 149 8.72 2.76 -9.09
N ILE A 150 9.12 3.41 -7.97
CA ILE A 150 9.67 4.78 -8.00
C ILE A 150 10.97 4.90 -8.83
N ARG A 151 11.64 3.78 -9.14
CA ARG A 151 12.82 3.76 -10.00
C ARG A 151 12.51 3.87 -11.49
N PHE A 152 11.23 3.80 -11.86
CA PHE A 152 10.78 3.83 -13.23
C PHE A 152 10.09 5.18 -13.51
N PRO A 153 10.85 6.19 -14.01
CA PRO A 153 10.34 7.55 -14.18
C PRO A 153 9.15 7.62 -15.13
N GLU A 154 9.04 6.70 -16.08
CA GLU A 154 7.91 6.63 -17.00
C GLU A 154 6.61 6.32 -16.25
N LEU A 155 6.64 5.35 -15.32
CA LEU A 155 5.51 5.00 -14.48
C LEU A 155 5.12 6.16 -13.55
N VAL A 156 6.11 6.77 -12.87
CA VAL A 156 5.87 7.92 -12.00
C VAL A 156 5.27 9.09 -12.80
N ARG A 157 5.76 9.33 -14.00
CA ARG A 157 5.21 10.35 -14.90
C ARG A 157 3.76 10.02 -15.28
N MET A 158 3.45 8.76 -15.63
CA MET A 158 2.07 8.34 -15.95
C MET A 158 1.14 8.53 -14.74
N ALA A 159 1.62 8.29 -13.53
CA ALA A 159 0.87 8.54 -12.30
C ALA A 159 0.65 10.04 -12.03
N ALA A 160 1.57 10.91 -12.47
CA ALA A 160 1.53 12.35 -12.21
C ALA A 160 0.73 13.14 -13.27
N LEU A 161 0.80 12.75 -14.55
CA LEU A 161 0.26 13.50 -15.69
C LEU A 161 -1.24 13.87 -15.59
N PRO A 162 -2.13 13.04 -15.00
CA PRO A 162 -3.53 13.41 -14.84
C PRO A 162 -3.83 14.48 -13.80
N GLY A 163 -2.78 15.16 -13.28
CA GLY A 163 -2.93 16.25 -12.31
C GLY A 163 -2.84 15.80 -10.85
N THR A 164 -2.19 14.67 -10.57
CA THR A 164 -1.95 14.17 -9.22
C THR A 164 -1.23 15.22 -8.36
N GLU A 165 -1.83 15.57 -7.23
CA GLU A 165 -1.24 16.46 -6.23
C GLU A 165 -0.56 15.69 -5.08
N LEU A 166 -1.05 14.48 -4.77
CA LEU A 166 -0.47 13.58 -3.78
C LEU A 166 -0.13 12.23 -4.42
N LEU A 167 1.14 11.90 -4.47
CA LEU A 167 1.63 10.58 -4.87
C LEU A 167 2.02 9.79 -3.61
N PHE A 168 1.34 8.68 -3.36
CA PHE A 168 1.66 7.77 -2.26
C PHE A 168 2.63 6.69 -2.73
N VAL A 169 3.66 6.41 -1.90
CA VAL A 169 4.69 5.40 -2.20
C VAL A 169 4.88 4.49 -0.99
N PRO A 170 3.94 3.58 -0.71
CA PRO A 170 4.16 2.55 0.32
C PRO A 170 5.41 1.74 0.02
N ALA A 171 6.25 1.51 1.03
CA ALA A 171 7.52 0.82 0.83
C ALA A 171 7.98 0.05 2.07
N GLN A 172 8.62 -1.11 1.83
CA GLN A 172 9.55 -1.76 2.74
C GLN A 172 10.96 -1.65 2.13
N TRP A 173 11.61 -0.53 2.37
CA TRP A 173 12.88 -0.20 1.70
C TRP A 173 14.07 -0.63 2.55
N PRO A 174 15.02 -1.43 2.02
CA PRO A 174 16.18 -1.88 2.78
C PRO A 174 17.05 -0.72 3.25
N THR A 175 17.42 -0.69 4.53
CA THR A 175 18.23 0.36 5.15
C THR A 175 19.55 0.60 4.42
N MET A 176 20.20 -0.47 3.92
CA MET A 176 21.42 -0.37 3.13
C MET A 176 21.26 0.43 1.81
N ARG A 177 20.03 0.68 1.38
CA ARG A 177 19.67 1.45 0.19
C ARG A 177 19.00 2.80 0.52
N LEU A 178 19.13 3.27 1.76
CA LEU A 178 18.48 4.50 2.24
C LEU A 178 18.84 5.71 1.34
N ARG A 179 20.10 5.82 0.91
CA ARG A 179 20.51 6.92 0.03
C ARG A 179 19.76 6.91 -1.31
N HIS A 180 19.47 5.72 -1.86
CA HIS A 180 18.67 5.62 -3.08
C HIS A 180 17.24 6.11 -2.84
N TRP A 181 16.65 5.72 -1.69
CA TRP A 181 15.31 6.19 -1.31
C TRP A 181 15.24 7.71 -1.23
N GLN A 182 16.19 8.34 -0.57
CA GLN A 182 16.28 9.80 -0.44
C GLN A 182 16.31 10.48 -1.80
N VAL A 183 17.26 10.09 -2.66
CA VAL A 183 17.43 10.70 -3.99
C VAL A 183 16.22 10.51 -4.91
N LEU A 184 15.52 9.38 -4.80
CA LEU A 184 14.35 9.09 -5.65
C LEU A 184 13.08 9.84 -5.20
N ASN A 185 13.07 10.36 -3.97
CA ASN A 185 11.94 11.13 -3.43
C ASN A 185 12.20 12.63 -3.35
N GLU A 186 13.37 13.12 -3.79
CA GLU A 186 13.73 14.52 -3.98
C GLU A 186 13.25 15.03 -5.35
#